data_e36a481d335b17e7605c0d6a79253d8e
#
_entry.id   e36a481d335b17e7605c0d6a79253d8e
#
_cell.length_a   1.000
_cell.length_b   1.000
_cell.length_c   1.000
_cell.angle_alpha   90.00
_cell.angle_beta   90.00
_cell.angle_gamma   90.00
#
_symmetry.space_group_name_H-M   'P 1'
#
loop_
_entity.id
_entity.type
_entity.pdbx_description
1 polymer ?
#
loop_
_entity_poly.entity_id
_entity_poly.type
_entity_poly.pdbx_seq_one_letter_code
_entity_poly.pdbx_strand_id
1 'polypeptide(L)'
;MTGKHTDVVHVVPQELSIGVDFVREKVVASAAKRPTVGAWRVVIFEDADRLTDGAANALLKTIEEPPAHTVIILCAPSTDPEDFPQTLRSRCRHLYVPALPVDTIVQMLVDEGASENHARLAAHTSLRHVGRARKLVNTPAIQQRRAQAINLAEAIFHESGGFQAVGRLVKAVEKEAKESYAEADEAEKERLRNALGMGAKGKGTQKSVSGGAGDLRELEKQQKKRQTRRLRDVLDLALVDLAGIYRDALMVKLGAEVDLTHPDFQPLASELAEHLDEAGLVECQDAISHYRELLGFNVSPQIAFDGLVGRLRCAYRVH
;
A
#
# COMPACT_ATOMS: atom_id res chain seq x y z
N MET A 1 9.99 17.09 11.17
CA MET A 1 9.13 18.28 11.15
C MET A 1 7.69 17.83 11.00
N THR A 2 6.93 17.81 12.09
CA THR A 2 5.51 17.43 12.10
C THR A 2 4.62 18.68 12.26
N GLY A 3 4.98 19.75 11.58
CA GLY A 3 4.17 20.97 11.58
C GLY A 3 3.01 20.83 10.60
N LYS A 4 1.81 20.61 11.10
CA LYS A 4 0.58 20.76 10.31
C LYS A 4 0.39 22.25 10.02
N HIS A 5 0.84 22.71 8.87
CA HIS A 5 0.56 24.07 8.44
C HIS A 5 -0.92 24.18 8.04
N THR A 6 -1.62 25.22 8.49
CA THR A 6 -3.08 25.39 8.26
C THR A 6 -3.44 25.43 6.78
N ASP A 7 -2.54 25.99 5.94
CA ASP A 7 -2.76 26.13 4.51
C ASP A 7 -2.20 24.94 3.68
N VAL A 8 -1.66 23.90 4.34
CA VAL A 8 -1.26 22.65 3.69
C VAL A 8 -2.27 21.56 4.08
N VAL A 9 -3.01 21.10 3.09
CA VAL A 9 -4.00 20.02 3.25
C VAL A 9 -3.43 18.75 2.65
N HIS A 10 -3.25 17.76 3.49
CA HIS A 10 -2.80 16.44 3.09
C HIS A 10 -4.01 15.51 3.01
N VAL A 11 -4.36 15.11 1.80
CA VAL A 11 -5.48 14.23 1.50
C VAL A 11 -4.94 12.83 1.28
N VAL A 12 -5.21 11.95 2.24
CA VAL A 12 -4.82 10.54 2.19
C VAL A 12 -6.09 9.70 2.07
N PRO A 13 -6.33 9.08 0.91
CA PRO A 13 -7.50 8.22 0.73
C PRO A 13 -7.47 7.03 1.67
N GLN A 14 -8.63 6.61 2.14
CA GLN A 14 -8.78 5.47 3.04
C GLN A 14 -9.37 4.23 2.35
N GLU A 15 -9.78 4.37 1.09
CA GLU A 15 -10.44 3.32 0.31
C GLU A 15 -9.51 2.76 -0.78
N LEU A 16 -9.86 1.61 -1.33
CA LEU A 16 -9.11 0.98 -2.41
C LEU A 16 -9.21 1.77 -3.71
N SER A 17 -10.41 2.27 -4.03
CA SER A 17 -10.67 3.15 -5.16
C SER A 17 -11.26 4.47 -4.67
N ILE A 18 -10.91 5.56 -5.31
CA ILE A 18 -11.29 6.90 -4.90
C ILE A 18 -12.47 7.37 -5.74
N GLY A 19 -13.62 7.49 -5.10
CA GLY A 19 -14.87 7.91 -5.74
C GLY A 19 -15.02 9.42 -5.87
N VAL A 20 -16.04 9.82 -6.68
CA VAL A 20 -16.36 11.22 -7.01
C VAL A 20 -16.63 12.08 -5.76
N ASP A 21 -17.39 11.54 -4.80
CA ASP A 21 -17.81 12.30 -3.61
C ASP A 21 -16.60 12.63 -2.72
N PHE A 22 -15.69 11.67 -2.53
CA PHE A 22 -14.44 11.90 -1.82
C PHE A 22 -13.63 13.03 -2.45
N VAL A 23 -13.48 13.01 -3.78
CA VAL A 23 -12.73 14.04 -4.52
C VAL A 23 -13.38 15.41 -4.35
N ARG A 24 -14.70 15.50 -4.49
CA ARG A 24 -15.43 16.77 -4.34
C ARG A 24 -15.31 17.34 -2.92
N GLU A 25 -15.50 16.51 -1.92
CA GLU A 25 -15.49 16.96 -0.51
C GLU A 25 -14.08 17.24 0.02
N LYS A 26 -13.09 16.42 -0.32
CA LYS A 26 -11.75 16.51 0.28
C LYS A 26 -10.77 17.31 -0.56
N VAL A 27 -10.80 17.16 -1.89
CA VAL A 27 -9.83 17.81 -2.77
C VAL A 27 -10.39 19.14 -3.28
N VAL A 28 -11.49 19.10 -4.01
CA VAL A 28 -12.08 20.30 -4.66
C VAL A 28 -12.51 21.33 -3.62
N ALA A 29 -13.27 20.94 -2.60
CA ALA A 29 -13.69 21.84 -1.53
C ALA A 29 -12.50 22.38 -0.71
N SER A 30 -11.42 21.62 -0.57
CA SER A 30 -10.20 22.11 0.08
C SER A 30 -9.43 23.09 -0.79
N ALA A 31 -9.33 22.83 -2.09
CA ALA A 31 -8.68 23.73 -3.04
C ALA A 31 -9.39 25.08 -3.19
N ALA A 32 -10.72 25.10 -3.07
CA ALA A 32 -11.53 26.31 -3.18
C ALA A 32 -11.37 27.31 -2.00
N LYS A 33 -10.80 26.85 -0.88
CA LYS A 33 -10.59 27.72 0.29
C LYS A 33 -9.38 28.63 0.08
N ARG A 34 -9.48 29.89 0.49
CA ARG A 34 -8.34 30.81 0.47
C ARG A 34 -7.30 30.43 1.53
N PRO A 35 -5.99 30.73 1.29
CA PRO A 35 -4.99 30.60 2.32
C PRO A 35 -5.30 31.52 3.50
N THR A 36 -4.96 31.10 4.72
CA THR A 36 -5.27 31.84 5.97
C THR A 36 -4.04 32.46 6.61
N VAL A 37 -2.88 31.83 6.51
CA VAL A 37 -1.62 32.25 7.11
C VAL A 37 -0.56 32.50 6.06
N GLY A 38 -0.45 31.60 5.08
CA GLY A 38 0.54 31.66 4.00
C GLY A 38 0.04 32.44 2.78
N ALA A 39 0.93 32.66 1.82
CA ALA A 39 0.59 33.25 0.52
C ALA A 39 -0.11 32.23 -0.41
N TRP A 40 0.07 30.93 -0.15
CA TRP A 40 -0.44 29.86 -0.98
C TRP A 40 -1.12 28.78 -0.14
N ARG A 41 -2.21 28.23 -0.69
CA ARG A 41 -2.82 26.99 -0.21
C ARG A 41 -2.28 25.84 -1.02
N VAL A 42 -1.84 24.77 -0.34
CA VAL A 42 -1.31 23.57 -0.99
C VAL A 42 -2.19 22.37 -0.63
N VAL A 43 -2.68 21.68 -1.63
CA VAL A 43 -3.43 20.43 -1.47
C VAL A 43 -2.56 19.29 -2.02
N ILE A 44 -2.10 18.42 -1.12
CA ILE A 44 -1.32 17.23 -1.48
C ILE A 44 -2.28 16.06 -1.47
N PHE A 45 -2.45 15.41 -2.61
CA PHE A 45 -3.35 14.29 -2.78
C PHE A 45 -2.55 13.02 -3.10
N GLU A 46 -2.50 12.11 -2.14
CA GLU A 46 -1.81 10.82 -2.27
C GLU A 46 -2.64 9.82 -3.07
N ASP A 47 -1.98 8.82 -3.66
CA ASP A 47 -2.57 7.69 -4.40
C ASP A 47 -3.55 8.14 -5.49
N ALA A 48 -3.21 9.18 -6.23
CA ALA A 48 -4.06 9.71 -7.30
C ALA A 48 -4.22 8.73 -8.50
N ASP A 49 -3.41 7.69 -8.57
CA ASP A 49 -3.55 6.54 -9.47
C ASP A 49 -4.79 5.68 -9.19
N ARG A 50 -5.34 5.76 -7.98
CA ARG A 50 -6.54 4.99 -7.57
C ARG A 50 -7.86 5.70 -7.85
N LEU A 51 -7.83 6.80 -8.59
CA LEU A 51 -9.04 7.51 -8.98
C LEU A 51 -9.90 6.68 -9.93
N THR A 52 -11.20 6.61 -9.65
CA THR A 52 -12.15 6.14 -10.66
C THR A 52 -12.25 7.16 -11.79
N ASP A 53 -12.66 6.75 -13.00
CA ASP A 53 -12.84 7.66 -14.15
C ASP A 53 -13.75 8.85 -13.80
N GLY A 54 -14.84 8.60 -13.07
CA GLY A 54 -15.74 9.65 -12.61
C GLY A 54 -15.07 10.63 -11.65
N ALA A 55 -14.19 10.14 -10.76
CA ALA A 55 -13.45 10.97 -9.80
C ALA A 55 -12.37 11.79 -10.52
N ALA A 56 -11.65 11.19 -11.47
CA ALA A 56 -10.70 11.90 -12.33
C ALA A 56 -11.38 13.04 -13.09
N ASN A 57 -12.54 12.75 -13.73
CA ASN A 57 -13.32 13.75 -14.44
C ASN A 57 -13.81 14.90 -13.54
N ALA A 58 -14.15 14.60 -12.27
CA ALA A 58 -14.57 15.63 -11.31
C ALA A 58 -13.43 16.59 -10.92
N LEU A 59 -12.17 16.19 -11.09
CA LEU A 59 -10.98 17.04 -10.84
C LEU A 59 -10.64 17.95 -12.02
N LEU A 60 -11.00 17.59 -13.26
CA LEU A 60 -10.52 18.25 -14.47
C LEU A 60 -10.67 19.76 -14.41
N LYS A 61 -11.86 20.26 -14.10
CA LYS A 61 -12.11 21.71 -14.03
C LYS A 61 -11.21 22.40 -12.99
N THR A 62 -11.01 21.78 -11.83
CA THR A 62 -10.20 22.38 -10.75
C THR A 62 -8.70 22.37 -11.09
N ILE A 63 -8.27 21.42 -11.92
CA ILE A 63 -6.88 21.33 -12.37
C ILE A 63 -6.62 22.27 -13.54
N GLU A 64 -7.56 22.42 -14.46
CA GLU A 64 -7.47 23.36 -15.59
C GLU A 64 -7.47 24.82 -15.13
N GLU A 65 -8.35 25.13 -14.20
CA GLU A 65 -8.54 26.48 -13.65
C GLU A 65 -8.44 26.46 -12.12
N PRO A 66 -7.23 26.25 -11.58
CA PRO A 66 -7.06 26.19 -10.13
C PRO A 66 -7.41 27.56 -9.49
N PRO A 67 -8.07 27.54 -8.31
CA PRO A 67 -8.36 28.76 -7.59
C PRO A 67 -7.09 29.59 -7.33
N ALA A 68 -7.23 30.92 -7.30
CA ALA A 68 -6.10 31.83 -7.07
C ALA A 68 -5.35 31.47 -5.78
N HIS A 69 -4.02 31.51 -5.85
CA HIS A 69 -3.12 31.13 -4.74
C HIS A 69 -3.28 29.68 -4.24
N THR A 70 -3.69 28.76 -5.12
CA THR A 70 -3.81 27.34 -4.80
C THR A 70 -2.85 26.50 -5.67
N VAL A 71 -2.15 25.55 -5.05
CA VAL A 71 -1.33 24.55 -5.70
C VAL A 71 -1.92 23.16 -5.35
N ILE A 72 -2.15 22.34 -6.35
CA ILE A 72 -2.60 20.97 -6.18
C ILE A 72 -1.47 20.04 -6.62
N ILE A 73 -1.06 19.14 -5.74
CA ILE A 73 -0.02 18.14 -5.98
C ILE A 73 -0.69 16.79 -5.99
N LEU A 74 -0.69 16.11 -7.15
CA LEU A 74 -1.16 14.74 -7.30
C LEU A 74 0.05 13.80 -7.19
N CYS A 75 0.02 12.89 -6.22
CA CYS A 75 1.07 11.89 -6.04
C CYS A 75 0.60 10.56 -6.64
N ALA A 76 1.42 9.99 -7.52
CA ALA A 76 1.18 8.69 -8.12
C ALA A 76 2.52 7.93 -8.27
N PRO A 77 2.53 6.58 -8.16
CA PRO A 77 3.75 5.78 -8.32
C PRO A 77 4.23 5.74 -9.76
N SER A 78 3.34 5.86 -10.73
CA SER A 78 3.59 5.86 -12.15
C SER A 78 2.75 6.94 -12.86
N THR A 79 3.19 7.34 -14.03
CA THR A 79 2.44 8.20 -14.96
C THR A 79 2.13 7.48 -16.26
N ASP A 80 2.25 6.16 -16.26
CA ASP A 80 1.82 5.33 -17.39
C ASP A 80 0.30 5.54 -17.61
N PRO A 81 -0.17 5.58 -18.86
CA PRO A 81 -1.60 5.71 -19.16
C PRO A 81 -2.48 4.61 -18.56
N GLU A 82 -1.94 3.41 -18.32
CA GLU A 82 -2.65 2.31 -17.67
C GLU A 82 -2.80 2.53 -16.15
N ASP A 83 -1.84 3.24 -15.53
CA ASP A 83 -1.82 3.49 -14.08
C ASP A 83 -2.44 4.85 -13.72
N PHE A 84 -2.31 5.85 -14.57
CA PHE A 84 -2.74 7.21 -14.26
C PHE A 84 -3.53 7.86 -15.41
N PRO A 85 -4.71 8.47 -15.12
CA PRO A 85 -5.57 9.04 -16.16
C PRO A 85 -4.85 10.07 -17.05
N GLN A 86 -4.74 9.78 -18.34
CA GLN A 86 -4.10 10.63 -19.33
C GLN A 86 -4.68 12.05 -19.38
N THR A 87 -5.99 12.17 -19.09
CA THR A 87 -6.69 13.46 -19.03
C THR A 87 -6.19 14.36 -17.92
N LEU A 88 -5.81 13.81 -16.77
CA LEU A 88 -5.19 14.55 -15.67
C LEU A 88 -3.72 14.83 -15.96
N ARG A 89 -2.99 13.82 -16.46
CA ARG A 89 -1.56 13.95 -16.78
C ARG A 89 -1.29 15.10 -17.75
N SER A 90 -2.10 15.22 -18.81
CA SER A 90 -1.93 16.26 -19.84
C SER A 90 -2.13 17.69 -19.33
N ARG A 91 -2.77 17.85 -18.16
CA ARG A 91 -3.08 19.15 -17.53
C ARG A 91 -2.19 19.48 -16.34
N CYS A 92 -1.32 18.56 -15.94
CA CYS A 92 -0.41 18.73 -14.84
C CYS A 92 1.03 18.90 -15.32
N ARG A 93 1.80 19.70 -14.59
CA ARG A 93 3.25 19.68 -14.73
C ARG A 93 3.80 18.43 -14.08
N HIS A 94 4.43 17.56 -14.86
CA HIS A 94 5.02 16.35 -14.35
C HIS A 94 6.37 16.63 -13.68
N LEU A 95 6.51 16.17 -12.43
CA LEU A 95 7.74 16.19 -11.65
C LEU A 95 8.14 14.74 -11.34
N TYR A 96 9.20 14.29 -11.93
CA TYR A 96 9.76 12.97 -11.64
C TYR A 96 10.61 13.03 -10.37
N VAL A 97 10.31 12.16 -9.40
CA VAL A 97 11.07 11.99 -8.17
C VAL A 97 11.83 10.67 -8.27
N PRO A 98 13.13 10.69 -8.56
CA PRO A 98 13.91 9.46 -8.71
C PRO A 98 14.10 8.75 -7.38
N ALA A 99 14.21 7.41 -7.43
CA ALA A 99 14.62 6.64 -6.27
C ALA A 99 16.07 7.01 -5.88
N LEU A 100 16.34 7.12 -4.59
CA LEU A 100 17.67 7.42 -4.09
C LEU A 100 18.65 6.27 -4.37
N PRO A 101 19.95 6.55 -4.55
CA PRO A 101 20.99 5.53 -4.57
C PRO A 101 20.98 4.70 -3.27
N VAL A 102 21.36 3.41 -3.39
CA VAL A 102 21.40 2.50 -2.22
C VAL A 102 22.25 3.06 -1.11
N ASP A 103 23.47 3.53 -1.42
CA ASP A 103 24.40 4.05 -0.40
C ASP A 103 23.85 5.29 0.32
N THR A 104 23.09 6.14 -0.38
CA THR A 104 22.41 7.27 0.27
C THR A 104 21.36 6.79 1.28
N ILE A 105 20.58 5.77 0.93
CA ILE A 105 19.59 5.19 1.85
C ILE A 105 20.29 4.52 3.03
N VAL A 106 21.38 3.79 2.79
CA VAL A 106 22.19 3.17 3.85
C VAL A 106 22.68 4.22 4.84
N GLN A 107 23.28 5.32 4.33
CA GLN A 107 23.77 6.38 5.19
C GLN A 107 22.65 7.01 6.04
N MET A 108 21.51 7.30 5.42
CA MET A 108 20.35 7.84 6.15
C MET A 108 19.87 6.91 7.28
N LEU A 109 19.85 5.60 7.05
CA LEU A 109 19.42 4.62 8.05
C LEU A 109 20.47 4.47 9.16
N VAL A 110 21.76 4.53 8.83
CA VAL A 110 22.86 4.51 9.81
C VAL A 110 22.82 5.76 10.70
N ASP A 111 22.60 6.94 10.12
CA ASP A 111 22.44 8.20 10.85
C ASP A 111 21.20 8.17 11.79
N GLU A 112 20.19 7.37 11.45
CA GLU A 112 19.00 7.10 12.26
C GLU A 112 19.24 5.99 13.33
N GLY A 113 20.45 5.40 13.40
CA GLY A 113 20.86 4.43 14.43
C GLY A 113 20.84 2.95 14.00
N ALA A 114 20.62 2.65 12.72
CA ALA A 114 20.71 1.30 12.22
C ALA A 114 22.16 0.83 12.10
N SER A 115 22.42 -0.48 12.26
CA SER A 115 23.71 -1.04 11.86
C SER A 115 23.85 -1.04 10.33
N GLU A 116 25.08 -0.88 9.83
CA GLU A 116 25.35 -0.82 8.39
C GLU A 116 24.80 -2.05 7.64
N ASN A 117 24.98 -3.25 8.20
CA ASN A 117 24.49 -4.48 7.58
C ASN A 117 22.95 -4.50 7.46
N HIS A 118 22.23 -4.09 8.52
CA HIS A 118 20.78 -4.01 8.48
C HIS A 118 20.30 -2.89 7.56
N ALA A 119 21.00 -1.75 7.52
CA ALA A 119 20.69 -0.65 6.63
C ALA A 119 20.85 -1.05 5.16
N ARG A 120 21.94 -1.74 4.82
CA ARG A 120 22.23 -2.23 3.47
C ARG A 120 21.21 -3.26 3.02
N LEU A 121 20.91 -4.26 3.86
CA LEU A 121 19.85 -5.24 3.59
C LEU A 121 18.50 -4.54 3.35
N ALA A 122 18.12 -3.62 4.22
CA ALA A 122 16.85 -2.91 4.11
C ALA A 122 16.77 -2.04 2.84
N ALA A 123 17.87 -1.41 2.42
CA ALA A 123 17.92 -0.59 1.22
C ALA A 123 17.70 -1.43 -0.06
N HIS A 124 18.34 -2.60 -0.18
CA HIS A 124 18.14 -3.52 -1.30
C HIS A 124 16.72 -4.10 -1.30
N THR A 125 16.29 -4.68 -0.19
CA THR A 125 15.00 -5.36 -0.01
C THR A 125 13.80 -4.44 -0.19
N SER A 126 13.95 -3.16 0.10
CA SER A 126 12.89 -2.16 -0.06
C SER A 126 12.76 -1.66 -1.50
N LEU A 127 13.56 -2.15 -2.44
CA LEU A 127 13.66 -1.62 -3.81
C LEU A 127 13.93 -0.11 -3.82
N ARG A 128 14.79 0.34 -2.92
CA ARG A 128 15.19 1.75 -2.69
C ARG A 128 14.06 2.67 -2.22
N HIS A 129 12.99 2.11 -1.67
CA HIS A 129 11.92 2.91 -1.06
C HIS A 129 12.26 3.24 0.39
N VAL A 130 12.68 4.48 0.68
CA VAL A 130 13.17 4.92 2.01
C VAL A 130 12.19 4.61 3.15
N GLY A 131 10.89 4.89 2.96
CA GLY A 131 9.88 4.62 3.98
C GLY A 131 9.73 3.12 4.31
N ARG A 132 9.85 2.24 3.31
CA ARG A 132 9.85 0.79 3.50
C ARG A 132 11.15 0.34 4.18
N ALA A 133 12.29 0.86 3.76
CA ALA A 133 13.59 0.56 4.37
C ALA A 133 13.61 0.88 5.87
N ARG A 134 13.14 2.09 6.28
CA ARG A 134 12.98 2.46 7.69
C ARG A 134 12.11 1.48 8.48
N LYS A 135 10.98 1.07 7.92
CA LYS A 135 10.08 0.11 8.56
C LYS A 135 10.72 -1.27 8.71
N LEU A 136 11.47 -1.73 7.70
CA LEU A 136 12.19 -3.00 7.76
C LEU A 136 13.25 -3.01 8.86
N VAL A 137 13.99 -1.92 9.05
CA VAL A 137 14.99 -1.81 10.13
C VAL A 137 14.34 -1.79 11.51
N ASN A 138 13.26 -1.02 11.68
CA ASN A 138 12.71 -0.70 12.99
C ASN A 138 11.60 -1.65 13.47
N THR A 139 11.10 -2.56 12.63
CA THR A 139 9.91 -3.37 12.95
C THR A 139 10.15 -4.86 12.70
N PRO A 140 10.47 -5.65 13.73
CA PRO A 140 10.71 -7.10 13.56
C PRO A 140 9.55 -7.87 12.94
N ALA A 141 8.31 -7.48 13.20
CA ALA A 141 7.13 -8.10 12.61
C ALA A 141 7.09 -7.97 11.08
N ILE A 142 7.61 -6.86 10.52
CA ILE A 142 7.70 -6.66 9.07
C ILE A 142 8.78 -7.57 8.47
N GLN A 143 9.91 -7.73 9.16
CA GLN A 143 10.96 -8.67 8.73
C GLN A 143 10.45 -10.11 8.73
N GLN A 144 9.74 -10.51 9.79
CA GLN A 144 9.15 -11.85 9.90
C GLN A 144 8.13 -12.12 8.79
N ARG A 145 7.24 -11.15 8.50
CA ARG A 145 6.26 -11.28 7.41
C ARG A 145 6.92 -11.39 6.05
N ARG A 146 7.97 -10.59 5.79
CA ARG A 146 8.78 -10.69 4.57
C ARG A 146 9.36 -12.11 4.43
N ALA A 147 9.97 -12.65 5.49
CA ALA A 147 10.49 -14.01 5.48
C ALA A 147 9.39 -15.05 5.21
N GLN A 148 8.21 -14.90 5.81
CA GLN A 148 7.07 -15.77 5.54
C GLN A 148 6.61 -15.71 4.07
N ALA A 149 6.59 -14.51 3.46
CA ALA A 149 6.24 -14.34 2.07
C ALA A 149 7.25 -15.01 1.12
N ILE A 150 8.54 -14.83 1.37
CA ILE A 150 9.62 -15.43 0.58
C ILE A 150 9.61 -16.96 0.71
N ASN A 151 9.43 -17.48 1.92
CA ASN A 151 9.40 -18.94 2.17
C ASN A 151 8.16 -19.63 1.58
N LEU A 152 7.16 -18.86 1.06
CA LEU A 152 6.11 -19.48 0.24
C LEU A 152 6.68 -20.16 -1.01
N ALA A 153 7.75 -19.65 -1.59
CA ALA A 153 8.39 -20.26 -2.75
C ALA A 153 8.87 -21.68 -2.46
N GLU A 154 9.48 -21.92 -1.29
CA GLU A 154 9.88 -23.24 -0.82
C GLU A 154 8.64 -24.11 -0.49
N ALA A 155 7.67 -23.56 0.24
CA ALA A 155 6.49 -24.31 0.68
C ALA A 155 5.62 -24.83 -0.48
N ILE A 156 5.71 -24.23 -1.67
CA ILE A 156 4.95 -24.62 -2.87
C ILE A 156 5.39 -25.99 -3.41
N PHE A 157 6.65 -26.40 -3.20
CA PHE A 157 7.13 -27.72 -3.59
C PHE A 157 6.45 -28.87 -2.83
N HIS A 158 5.94 -28.62 -1.61
CA HIS A 158 5.27 -29.64 -0.81
C HIS A 158 3.76 -29.69 -1.12
N GLU A 159 3.17 -30.89 -1.21
CA GLU A 159 1.80 -31.13 -1.67
C GLU A 159 0.74 -30.22 -1.01
N SER A 160 0.77 -30.07 0.32
CA SER A 160 -0.17 -29.21 1.07
C SER A 160 0.49 -27.98 1.69
N GLY A 161 1.80 -27.85 1.61
CA GLY A 161 2.58 -26.83 2.30
C GLY A 161 2.24 -25.41 1.85
N GLY A 162 2.12 -25.18 0.55
CA GLY A 162 1.82 -23.88 -0.04
C GLY A 162 0.48 -23.30 0.41
N PHE A 163 -0.61 -24.08 0.35
CA PHE A 163 -1.94 -23.63 0.77
C PHE A 163 -2.03 -23.35 2.27
N GLN A 164 -1.37 -24.19 3.09
CA GLN A 164 -1.32 -23.97 4.53
C GLN A 164 -0.48 -22.72 4.89
N ALA A 165 0.64 -22.51 4.22
CA ALA A 165 1.49 -21.34 4.42
C ALA A 165 0.77 -20.04 4.03
N VAL A 166 0.06 -20.03 2.91
CA VAL A 166 -0.81 -18.94 2.49
C VAL A 166 -1.90 -18.66 3.54
N GLY A 167 -2.61 -19.70 4.01
CA GLY A 167 -3.64 -19.52 5.03
C GLY A 167 -3.10 -18.91 6.33
N ARG A 168 -1.87 -19.26 6.73
CA ARG A 168 -1.20 -18.64 7.88
C ARG A 168 -0.84 -17.17 7.61
N LEU A 169 -0.26 -16.87 6.43
CA LEU A 169 0.11 -15.52 6.04
C LEU A 169 -1.10 -14.59 6.00
N VAL A 170 -2.16 -14.98 5.28
CA VAL A 170 -3.40 -14.17 5.16
C VAL A 170 -4.00 -13.88 6.53
N LYS A 171 -4.16 -14.92 7.38
CA LYS A 171 -4.68 -14.75 8.75
C LYS A 171 -3.82 -13.85 9.62
N ALA A 172 -2.49 -13.95 9.52
CA ALA A 172 -1.57 -13.10 10.26
C ALA A 172 -1.71 -11.63 9.84
N VAL A 173 -1.82 -11.37 8.53
CA VAL A 173 -2.01 -10.01 7.99
C VAL A 173 -3.40 -9.46 8.34
N GLU A 174 -4.45 -10.28 8.30
CA GLU A 174 -5.80 -9.87 8.75
C GLU A 174 -5.81 -9.44 10.21
N LYS A 175 -5.13 -10.19 11.07
CA LYS A 175 -4.98 -9.85 12.48
C LYS A 175 -4.23 -8.54 12.65
N GLU A 176 -3.07 -8.38 12.00
CA GLU A 176 -2.27 -7.15 12.03
C GLU A 176 -3.08 -5.93 11.54
N ALA A 177 -3.83 -6.07 10.45
CA ALA A 177 -4.64 -4.98 9.91
C ALA A 177 -5.74 -4.51 10.87
N LYS A 178 -6.35 -5.43 11.62
CA LYS A 178 -7.33 -5.10 12.67
C LYS A 178 -6.66 -4.42 13.87
N GLU A 179 -5.56 -4.98 14.35
CA GLU A 179 -4.86 -4.48 15.54
C GLU A 179 -4.24 -3.10 15.29
N SER A 180 -3.74 -2.83 14.08
CA SER A 180 -3.10 -1.54 13.77
C SER A 180 -4.00 -0.32 13.91
N TYR A 181 -5.31 -0.50 13.85
CA TYR A 181 -6.28 0.60 13.96
C TYR A 181 -7.20 0.48 15.17
N ALA A 182 -7.14 -0.61 15.95
CA ALA A 182 -8.10 -0.90 17.00
C ALA A 182 -8.25 0.25 18.03
N GLU A 183 -7.13 0.80 18.49
CA GLU A 183 -7.11 1.90 19.45
C GLU A 183 -7.65 3.20 18.84
N ALA A 184 -7.21 3.52 17.61
CA ALA A 184 -7.67 4.72 16.91
C ALA A 184 -9.15 4.63 16.52
N ASP A 185 -9.60 3.46 16.07
CA ASP A 185 -10.99 3.18 15.72
C ASP A 185 -11.92 3.35 16.94
N GLU A 186 -11.52 2.85 18.10
CA GLU A 186 -12.34 3.00 19.32
C GLU A 186 -12.32 4.45 19.83
N ALA A 187 -11.19 5.14 19.79
CA ALA A 187 -11.11 6.55 20.13
C ALA A 187 -11.98 7.44 19.21
N GLU A 188 -12.04 7.12 17.89
CA GLU A 188 -12.93 7.81 16.95
C GLU A 188 -14.41 7.57 17.29
N LYS A 189 -14.79 6.33 17.59
CA LYS A 189 -16.17 6.00 18.01
C LYS A 189 -16.56 6.72 19.30
N GLU A 190 -15.67 6.77 20.27
CA GLU A 190 -15.92 7.43 21.53
C GLU A 190 -16.08 8.95 21.36
N ARG A 191 -15.22 9.58 20.55
CA ARG A 191 -15.37 11.00 20.19
C ARG A 191 -16.70 11.28 19.52
N LEU A 192 -17.13 10.43 18.60
CA LEU A 192 -18.40 10.58 17.90
C LEU A 192 -19.59 10.38 18.88
N ARG A 193 -19.56 9.35 19.74
CA ARG A 193 -20.57 9.15 20.78
C ARG A 193 -20.70 10.35 21.71
N ASN A 194 -19.56 10.92 22.14
CA ASN A 194 -19.53 12.10 22.99
C ASN A 194 -20.08 13.35 22.27
N ALA A 195 -19.71 13.55 21.00
CA ALA A 195 -20.21 14.66 20.17
C ALA A 195 -21.72 14.58 19.94
N LEU A 196 -22.28 13.37 19.85
CA LEU A 196 -23.70 13.12 19.66
C LEU A 196 -24.49 13.10 20.99
N GLY A 197 -23.81 13.29 22.14
CA GLY A 197 -24.45 13.26 23.45
C GLY A 197 -25.01 11.88 23.87
N MET A 198 -24.50 10.80 23.27
CA MET A 198 -24.95 9.42 23.52
C MET A 198 -24.51 8.86 24.87
N GLY A 199 -24.36 9.70 25.89
CA GLY A 199 -24.05 9.34 27.28
C GLY A 199 -24.78 10.21 28.29
N ALA A 200 -25.49 11.26 27.85
CA ALA A 200 -26.19 12.18 28.74
C ALA A 200 -27.57 11.65 29.11
N LYS A 201 -27.81 11.49 30.41
CA LYS A 201 -29.13 11.16 30.95
C LYS A 201 -30.00 12.42 31.02
N GLY A 202 -30.98 12.58 30.07
CA GLY A 202 -31.92 13.72 30.11
C GLY A 202 -33.15 13.47 29.20
N LYS A 203 -34.34 13.98 29.61
CA LYS A 203 -35.58 13.97 28.83
C LYS A 203 -35.42 14.88 27.59
N GLY A 204 -35.18 14.32 26.40
CA GLY A 204 -34.99 15.02 25.13
C GLY A 204 -34.08 14.25 24.16
N THR A 205 -33.41 13.24 24.63
CA THR A 205 -32.35 12.49 23.91
C THR A 205 -32.87 11.53 22.85
N GLN A 206 -34.16 11.21 22.76
CA GLN A 206 -34.67 10.19 21.84
C GLN A 206 -34.59 10.57 20.32
N LYS A 207 -34.65 11.87 19.98
CA LYS A 207 -34.53 12.33 18.60
C LYS A 207 -33.08 12.44 18.11
N SER A 208 -32.15 12.75 19.02
CA SER A 208 -30.70 12.79 18.70
C SER A 208 -30.09 11.37 18.56
N VAL A 209 -30.64 10.39 19.27
CA VAL A 209 -30.17 9.00 19.24
C VAL A 209 -30.45 8.30 17.89
N SER A 210 -31.53 8.65 17.17
CA SER A 210 -31.82 8.01 15.88
C SER A 210 -30.89 8.50 14.76
N GLY A 211 -30.47 9.76 14.76
CA GLY A 211 -29.46 10.31 13.83
C GLY A 211 -28.06 9.76 14.15
N GLY A 212 -27.69 9.73 15.42
CA GLY A 212 -26.37 9.30 15.86
C GLY A 212 -26.04 7.82 15.59
N ALA A 213 -27.06 6.95 15.51
CA ALA A 213 -26.86 5.56 15.12
C ALA A 213 -26.47 5.42 13.62
N GLY A 214 -26.95 6.33 12.79
CA GLY A 214 -26.56 6.41 11.37
C GLY A 214 -25.09 6.81 11.21
N ASP A 215 -24.67 7.85 11.92
CA ASP A 215 -23.31 8.38 11.88
C ASP A 215 -22.30 7.34 12.40
N LEU A 216 -22.64 6.61 13.46
CA LEU A 216 -21.80 5.52 13.96
C LEU A 216 -21.62 4.38 12.94
N ARG A 217 -22.71 3.98 12.27
CA ARG A 217 -22.64 2.95 11.21
C ARG A 217 -21.78 3.40 10.04
N GLU A 218 -21.88 4.68 9.64
CA GLU A 218 -21.05 5.21 8.55
C GLU A 218 -19.57 5.27 8.97
N LEU A 219 -19.26 5.67 10.22
CA LEU A 219 -17.92 5.60 10.76
C LEU A 219 -17.37 4.17 10.76
N GLU A 220 -18.14 3.19 11.24
CA GLU A 220 -17.74 1.79 11.23
C GLU A 220 -17.48 1.24 9.82
N LYS A 221 -18.30 1.67 8.85
CA LYS A 221 -18.09 1.33 7.44
C LYS A 221 -16.79 1.91 6.91
N GLN A 222 -16.46 3.17 7.23
CA GLN A 222 -15.20 3.81 6.86
C GLN A 222 -13.99 3.12 7.52
N GLN A 223 -14.10 2.77 8.80
CA GLN A 223 -13.08 2.01 9.54
C GLN A 223 -12.84 0.64 8.89
N LYS A 224 -13.90 -0.07 8.50
CA LYS A 224 -13.79 -1.35 7.79
C LYS A 224 -13.12 -1.19 6.41
N LYS A 225 -13.42 -0.14 5.65
CA LYS A 225 -12.77 0.15 4.38
C LYS A 225 -11.27 0.40 4.57
N ARG A 226 -10.88 1.18 5.60
CA ARG A 226 -9.48 1.44 5.98
C ARG A 226 -8.73 0.15 6.34
N GLN A 227 -9.34 -0.73 7.13
CA GLN A 227 -8.77 -2.04 7.47
C GLN A 227 -8.62 -2.93 6.24
N THR A 228 -9.62 -2.96 5.35
CA THR A 228 -9.56 -3.73 4.09
C THR A 228 -8.44 -3.22 3.18
N ARG A 229 -8.29 -1.91 3.06
CA ARG A 229 -7.19 -1.31 2.31
C ARG A 229 -5.83 -1.73 2.90
N ARG A 230 -5.66 -1.56 4.23
CA ARG A 230 -4.43 -1.95 4.92
C ARG A 230 -4.06 -3.41 4.70
N LEU A 231 -5.05 -4.30 4.80
CA LEU A 231 -4.87 -5.73 4.53
C LEU A 231 -4.31 -5.96 3.13
N ARG A 232 -4.90 -5.33 2.11
CA ARG A 232 -4.47 -5.52 0.72
C ARG A 232 -3.11 -4.90 0.42
N ASP A 233 -2.83 -3.70 0.93
CA ASP A 233 -1.52 -3.06 0.79
C ASP A 233 -0.40 -3.93 1.41
N VAL A 234 -0.67 -4.59 2.53
CA VAL A 234 0.30 -5.48 3.19
C VAL A 234 0.47 -6.79 2.42
N LEU A 235 -0.61 -7.35 1.88
CA LEU A 235 -0.54 -8.56 1.05
C LEU A 235 0.13 -8.27 -0.29
N ASP A 236 -0.09 -7.12 -0.90
CA ASP A 236 0.63 -6.71 -2.11
C ASP A 236 2.15 -6.62 -1.87
N LEU A 237 2.55 -6.04 -0.72
CA LEU A 237 3.97 -6.04 -0.35
C LEU A 237 4.54 -7.46 -0.15
N ALA A 238 3.75 -8.41 0.36
CA ALA A 238 4.18 -9.80 0.46
C ALA A 238 4.36 -10.43 -0.93
N LEU A 239 3.51 -10.10 -1.90
CA LEU A 239 3.68 -10.52 -3.29
C LEU A 239 4.90 -9.87 -3.96
N VAL A 240 5.22 -8.62 -3.63
CA VAL A 240 6.47 -7.97 -4.09
C VAL A 240 7.70 -8.69 -3.55
N ASP A 241 7.68 -9.11 -2.27
CA ASP A 241 8.78 -9.88 -1.69
C ASP A 241 8.90 -11.27 -2.36
N LEU A 242 7.79 -11.93 -2.63
CA LEU A 242 7.76 -13.21 -3.35
C LEU A 242 8.25 -13.06 -4.80
N ALA A 243 7.86 -12.00 -5.51
CA ALA A 243 8.37 -11.71 -6.85
C ALA A 243 9.88 -11.48 -6.84
N GLY A 244 10.38 -10.82 -5.79
CA GLY A 244 11.80 -10.54 -5.61
C GLY A 244 12.65 -11.81 -5.56
N ILE A 245 12.22 -12.88 -4.88
CA ILE A 245 12.99 -14.11 -4.81
C ILE A 245 13.02 -14.86 -6.16
N TYR A 246 11.93 -14.85 -6.93
CA TYR A 246 11.94 -15.43 -8.28
C TYR A 246 12.78 -14.61 -9.26
N ARG A 247 12.79 -13.28 -9.13
CA ARG A 247 13.70 -12.40 -9.88
C ARG A 247 15.15 -12.76 -9.54
N ASP A 248 15.47 -12.91 -8.27
CA ASP A 248 16.83 -13.24 -7.83
C ASP A 248 17.25 -14.61 -8.33
N ALA A 249 16.36 -15.62 -8.31
CA ALA A 249 16.60 -16.93 -8.89
C ALA A 249 16.89 -16.85 -10.41
N LEU A 250 16.15 -16.03 -11.15
CA LEU A 250 16.39 -15.80 -12.57
C LEU A 250 17.76 -15.15 -12.82
N MET A 251 18.16 -14.18 -12.01
CA MET A 251 19.46 -13.53 -12.11
C MET A 251 20.60 -14.51 -11.83
N VAL A 252 20.46 -15.36 -10.82
CA VAL A 252 21.42 -16.43 -10.49
C VAL A 252 21.52 -17.41 -11.67
N LYS A 253 20.40 -17.86 -12.21
CA LYS A 253 20.36 -18.80 -13.35
C LYS A 253 21.05 -18.26 -14.60
N LEU A 254 20.87 -16.98 -14.89
CA LEU A 254 21.48 -16.31 -16.05
C LEU A 254 22.92 -15.89 -15.79
N GLY A 255 23.47 -16.10 -14.60
CA GLY A 255 24.80 -15.63 -14.23
C GLY A 255 24.97 -14.11 -14.30
N ALA A 256 23.88 -13.35 -14.06
CA ALA A 256 23.89 -11.90 -14.16
C ALA A 256 24.64 -11.27 -12.97
N GLU A 257 25.57 -10.36 -13.28
CA GLU A 257 26.32 -9.58 -12.28
C GLU A 257 25.47 -8.40 -11.77
N VAL A 258 24.41 -8.68 -11.02
CA VAL A 258 23.51 -7.67 -10.44
C VAL A 258 23.24 -7.98 -8.97
N ASP A 259 23.00 -6.92 -8.20
CA ASP A 259 22.62 -7.08 -6.79
C ASP A 259 21.29 -7.84 -6.66
N LEU A 260 21.28 -8.79 -5.72
CA LEU A 260 20.05 -9.49 -5.35
C LEU A 260 19.12 -8.57 -4.54
N THR A 261 17.83 -8.74 -4.76
CA THR A 261 16.79 -8.07 -3.94
C THR A 261 16.75 -8.61 -2.52
N HIS A 262 16.97 -9.92 -2.38
CA HIS A 262 16.95 -10.63 -1.10
C HIS A 262 18.27 -11.39 -0.86
N PRO A 263 19.40 -10.68 -0.63
CA PRO A 263 20.71 -11.33 -0.48
C PRO A 263 20.76 -12.28 0.72
N ASP A 264 19.94 -12.09 1.74
CA ASP A 264 19.79 -12.97 2.90
C ASP A 264 19.03 -14.28 2.59
N PHE A 265 18.40 -14.39 1.41
CA PHE A 265 17.73 -15.57 0.88
C PHE A 265 18.44 -16.14 -0.36
N GLN A 266 19.70 -15.78 -0.59
CA GLN A 266 20.48 -16.29 -1.72
C GLN A 266 20.47 -17.83 -1.84
N PRO A 267 20.54 -18.65 -0.76
CA PRO A 267 20.45 -20.10 -0.88
C PRO A 267 19.15 -20.56 -1.53
N LEU A 268 18.00 -19.98 -1.14
CA LEU A 268 16.71 -20.30 -1.74
C LEU A 268 16.64 -19.86 -3.21
N ALA A 269 17.19 -18.68 -3.54
CA ALA A 269 17.26 -18.22 -4.92
C ALA A 269 18.07 -19.19 -5.79
N SER A 270 19.18 -19.73 -5.28
CA SER A 270 20.01 -20.72 -5.97
C SER A 270 19.28 -22.05 -6.17
N GLU A 271 18.59 -22.52 -5.15
CA GLU A 271 17.77 -23.75 -5.22
C GLU A 271 16.64 -23.62 -6.27
N LEU A 272 15.93 -22.49 -6.28
CA LEU A 272 14.90 -22.20 -7.30
C LEU A 272 15.51 -22.16 -8.71
N ALA A 273 16.71 -21.59 -8.87
CA ALA A 273 17.43 -21.54 -10.14
C ALA A 273 17.85 -22.93 -10.64
N GLU A 274 18.13 -23.86 -9.74
CA GLU A 274 18.43 -25.26 -10.11
C GLU A 274 17.19 -26.03 -10.57
N HIS A 275 16.06 -25.82 -9.89
CA HIS A 275 14.84 -26.61 -10.12
C HIS A 275 13.96 -26.07 -11.27
N LEU A 276 13.99 -24.78 -11.55
CA LEU A 276 13.18 -24.12 -12.58
C LEU A 276 14.02 -23.69 -13.78
N ASP A 277 13.47 -23.84 -14.98
CA ASP A 277 14.04 -23.23 -16.19
C ASP A 277 13.69 -21.72 -16.23
N GLU A 278 14.29 -20.97 -17.15
CA GLU A 278 14.08 -19.53 -17.29
C GLU A 278 12.61 -19.20 -17.57
N ALA A 279 11.96 -20.03 -18.39
CA ALA A 279 10.54 -19.87 -18.74
C ALA A 279 9.64 -20.05 -17.50
N GLY A 280 9.91 -21.07 -16.67
CA GLY A 280 9.19 -21.31 -15.42
C GLY A 280 9.38 -20.16 -14.42
N LEU A 281 10.60 -19.59 -14.31
CA LEU A 281 10.84 -18.43 -13.45
C LEU A 281 10.10 -17.17 -13.93
N VAL A 282 10.03 -16.95 -15.24
CA VAL A 282 9.23 -15.85 -15.84
C VAL A 282 7.74 -16.11 -15.60
N GLU A 283 7.24 -17.33 -15.80
CA GLU A 283 5.84 -17.68 -15.55
C GLU A 283 5.44 -17.43 -14.09
N CYS A 284 6.34 -17.69 -13.13
CA CYS A 284 6.12 -17.35 -11.73
C CYS A 284 5.98 -15.83 -11.52
N GLN A 285 6.80 -15.01 -12.18
CA GLN A 285 6.71 -13.54 -12.13
C GLN A 285 5.38 -13.03 -12.69
N ASP A 286 4.98 -13.56 -13.85
CA ASP A 286 3.72 -13.19 -14.52
C ASP A 286 2.52 -13.59 -13.65
N ALA A 287 2.56 -14.78 -13.05
CA ALA A 287 1.52 -15.23 -12.13
C ALA A 287 1.40 -14.25 -10.94
N ILE A 288 2.52 -13.89 -10.28
CA ILE A 288 2.50 -12.98 -9.15
C ILE A 288 1.97 -11.60 -9.58
N SER A 289 2.40 -11.07 -10.72
CA SER A 289 1.93 -9.78 -11.25
C SER A 289 0.42 -9.80 -11.46
N HIS A 290 -0.12 -10.83 -12.08
CA HIS A 290 -1.56 -11.00 -12.27
C HIS A 290 -2.34 -11.03 -10.94
N TYR A 291 -1.84 -11.75 -9.92
CA TYR A 291 -2.53 -11.81 -8.63
C TYR A 291 -2.39 -10.52 -7.81
N ARG A 292 -1.34 -9.73 -8.01
CA ARG A 292 -1.23 -8.37 -7.46
C ARG A 292 -2.32 -7.46 -8.02
N GLU A 293 -2.58 -7.51 -9.33
CA GLU A 293 -3.69 -6.77 -9.95
C GLU A 293 -5.05 -7.18 -9.35
N LEU A 294 -5.28 -8.49 -9.17
CA LEU A 294 -6.52 -9.01 -8.57
C LEU A 294 -6.76 -8.50 -7.14
N LEU A 295 -5.72 -8.18 -6.37
CA LEU A 295 -5.88 -7.53 -5.06
C LEU A 295 -6.47 -6.12 -5.16
N GLY A 296 -6.37 -5.44 -6.29
CA GLY A 296 -7.03 -4.16 -6.58
C GLY A 296 -8.55 -4.28 -6.74
N PHE A 297 -9.04 -5.48 -7.06
CA PHE A 297 -10.46 -5.75 -7.26
C PHE A 297 -11.13 -6.35 -6.02
N ASN A 298 -12.45 -6.54 -6.05
CA ASN A 298 -13.21 -7.09 -4.91
C ASN A 298 -13.14 -8.63 -4.84
N VAL A 299 -11.92 -9.17 -4.83
CA VAL A 299 -11.64 -10.62 -4.69
C VAL A 299 -11.25 -10.92 -3.25
N SER A 300 -11.66 -12.09 -2.73
CA SER A 300 -11.20 -12.56 -1.42
C SER A 300 -9.69 -12.83 -1.45
N PRO A 301 -8.90 -12.24 -0.53
CA PRO A 301 -7.46 -12.47 -0.49
C PRO A 301 -7.07 -13.94 -0.40
N GLN A 302 -7.79 -14.75 0.38
CA GLN A 302 -7.53 -16.19 0.50
C GLN A 302 -7.68 -16.88 -0.84
N ILE A 303 -8.78 -16.61 -1.58
CA ILE A 303 -9.03 -17.22 -2.89
C ILE A 303 -7.97 -16.79 -3.91
N ALA A 304 -7.57 -15.51 -3.91
CA ALA A 304 -6.52 -15.02 -4.79
C ALA A 304 -5.19 -15.75 -4.52
N PHE A 305 -4.78 -15.86 -3.26
CA PHE A 305 -3.53 -16.53 -2.91
C PHE A 305 -3.58 -18.06 -3.15
N ASP A 306 -4.72 -18.71 -2.91
CA ASP A 306 -4.87 -20.13 -3.23
C ASP A 306 -4.75 -20.37 -4.75
N GLY A 307 -5.33 -19.49 -5.55
CA GLY A 307 -5.17 -19.50 -7.00
C GLY A 307 -3.71 -19.28 -7.44
N LEU A 308 -3.01 -18.34 -6.77
CA LEU A 308 -1.58 -18.10 -7.01
C LEU A 308 -0.76 -19.38 -6.74
N VAL A 309 -0.98 -20.03 -5.59
CA VAL A 309 -0.28 -21.31 -5.28
C VAL A 309 -0.51 -22.34 -6.39
N GLY A 310 -1.75 -22.47 -6.88
CA GLY A 310 -2.06 -23.37 -7.99
C GLY A 310 -1.27 -23.04 -9.27
N ARG A 311 -1.18 -21.75 -9.63
CA ARG A 311 -0.43 -21.29 -10.82
C ARG A 311 1.07 -21.51 -10.66
N LEU A 312 1.64 -21.20 -9.48
CA LEU A 312 3.05 -21.44 -9.21
C LEU A 312 3.39 -22.93 -9.24
N ARG A 313 2.54 -23.81 -8.71
CA ARG A 313 2.72 -25.27 -8.81
C ARG A 313 2.73 -25.75 -10.26
N CYS A 314 1.89 -25.17 -11.12
CA CYS A 314 1.92 -25.49 -12.56
C CYS A 314 3.25 -25.08 -13.20
N ALA A 315 3.78 -23.88 -12.86
CA ALA A 315 5.09 -23.44 -13.35
C ALA A 315 6.23 -24.35 -12.86
N TYR A 316 6.14 -24.86 -11.64
CA TYR A 316 7.05 -25.88 -11.10
C TYR A 316 6.86 -27.27 -11.70
N ARG A 317 5.81 -27.51 -12.49
CA ARG A 317 5.43 -28.85 -12.99
C ARG A 317 5.22 -29.86 -11.86
N VAL A 318 4.82 -29.42 -10.69
CA VAL A 318 4.44 -30.24 -9.54
C VAL A 318 2.95 -30.53 -9.63
N HIS A 319 2.56 -31.77 -9.75
CA HIS A 319 1.17 -32.25 -9.87
C HIS A 319 0.55 -32.57 -8.52
#